data_1fcf70c8b214a2c032da01bb23e31e1e
#
_entry.id   1fcf70c8b214a2c032da01bb23e31e1e
#
_cell.length_a   1.000
_cell.length_b   1.000
_cell.length_c   1.000
_cell.angle_alpha   90.00
_cell.angle_beta   90.00
_cell.angle_gamma   90.00
#
_symmetry.space_group_name_H-M   'P 1'
#
loop_
_entity.id
_entity.type
_entity.pdbx_description
1 polymer ?
#
loop_
_entity_poly.entity_id
_entity_poly.type
_entity_poly.pdbx_seq_one_letter_code
_entity_poly.pdbx_strand_id
1 'polypeptide(L)'
;MHAQVTKMEASPARVEDAIRFFREQVLPQLQQMDGFVQFIALSDKQSGKLLGVALWENEGAMQSLEEVLSRTRGGISHPLGGAVVGAENYAVSILEVSS
;
A
#
# COMPACT_ATOMS: atom_id res chain seq x y z
N MET A 1 -12.15 -9.00 8.53
CA MET A 1 -11.24 -8.43 7.52
C MET A 1 -10.77 -7.04 7.95
N HIS A 2 -9.50 -6.78 7.76
CA HIS A 2 -8.88 -5.50 8.13
C HIS A 2 -8.26 -4.83 6.93
N ALA A 3 -8.25 -3.51 6.93
CA ALA A 3 -7.65 -2.70 5.87
C ALA A 3 -6.52 -1.86 6.43
N GLN A 4 -5.41 -1.87 5.72
CA GLN A 4 -4.27 -1.01 6.04
C GLN A 4 -4.14 0.02 4.93
N VAL A 5 -4.25 1.30 5.30
CA VAL A 5 -4.19 2.41 4.35
C VAL A 5 -2.87 3.13 4.53
N THR A 6 -2.06 3.16 3.50
CA THR A 6 -0.79 3.87 3.50
C THR A 6 -0.91 5.09 2.61
N LYS A 7 -0.63 6.26 3.16
CA LYS A 7 -0.68 7.53 2.44
C LYS A 7 0.73 7.95 2.07
N MET A 8 0.92 8.28 0.80
CA MET A 8 2.22 8.68 0.29
C MET A 8 2.07 9.92 -0.59
N GLU A 9 3.16 10.68 -0.68
CA GLU A 9 3.25 11.80 -1.61
C GLU A 9 4.53 11.66 -2.43
N ALA A 10 4.41 11.89 -3.73
CA ALA A 10 5.53 11.92 -4.65
C ALA A 10 5.39 13.15 -5.53
N SER A 11 6.46 13.56 -6.20
CA SER A 11 6.30 14.62 -7.19
C SER A 11 5.41 14.11 -8.33
N PRO A 12 4.58 14.98 -8.93
CA PRO A 12 3.66 14.52 -9.99
C PRO A 12 4.35 13.75 -11.13
N ALA A 13 5.57 14.13 -11.48
CA ALA A 13 6.32 13.47 -12.53
C ALA A 13 6.77 12.04 -12.14
N ARG A 14 6.72 11.69 -10.86
CA ARG A 14 7.17 10.39 -10.35
C ARG A 14 6.03 9.44 -10.01
N VAL A 15 4.79 9.86 -10.19
CA VAL A 15 3.63 9.02 -9.85
C VAL A 15 3.64 7.70 -10.63
N GLU A 16 3.95 7.75 -11.93
CA GLU A 16 4.02 6.54 -12.75
C GLU A 16 5.11 5.59 -12.26
N ASP A 17 6.25 6.12 -11.86
CA ASP A 17 7.36 5.31 -11.31
C ASP A 17 6.94 4.65 -10.00
N ALA A 18 6.18 5.37 -9.17
CA ALA A 18 5.67 4.84 -7.91
C ALA A 18 4.70 3.68 -8.15
N ILE A 19 3.79 3.83 -9.11
CA ILE A 19 2.84 2.78 -9.47
C ILE A 19 3.58 1.54 -9.96
N ARG A 20 4.58 1.72 -10.81
CA ARG A 20 5.38 0.61 -11.31
C ARG A 20 6.12 -0.10 -10.17
N PHE A 21 6.67 0.67 -9.24
CA PHE A 21 7.36 0.10 -8.08
C PHE A 21 6.42 -0.78 -7.25
N PHE A 22 5.22 -0.30 -6.97
CA PHE A 22 4.24 -1.10 -6.23
C PHE A 22 3.89 -2.38 -6.97
N ARG A 23 3.70 -2.31 -8.28
CA ARG A 23 3.33 -3.47 -9.08
C ARG A 23 4.45 -4.50 -9.14
N GLU A 24 5.68 -4.07 -9.31
CA GLU A 24 6.81 -4.96 -9.53
C GLU A 24 7.51 -5.40 -8.25
N GLN A 25 7.55 -4.56 -7.22
CA GLN A 25 8.32 -4.83 -6.01
C GLN A 25 7.48 -5.12 -4.78
N VAL A 26 6.35 -4.45 -4.63
CA VAL A 26 5.53 -4.57 -3.42
C VAL A 26 4.48 -5.67 -3.55
N LEU A 27 3.71 -5.64 -4.62
CA LEU A 27 2.61 -6.58 -4.81
C LEU A 27 3.04 -8.05 -4.78
N PRO A 28 4.14 -8.46 -5.41
CA PRO A 28 4.58 -9.86 -5.32
C PRO A 28 4.88 -10.31 -3.89
N GLN A 29 5.39 -9.42 -3.05
CA GLN A 29 5.65 -9.74 -1.64
C GLN A 29 4.34 -9.90 -0.87
N LEU A 30 3.37 -9.04 -1.12
CA LEU A 30 2.06 -9.12 -0.49
C LEU A 30 1.36 -10.43 -0.84
N GLN A 31 1.44 -10.84 -2.11
CA GLN A 31 0.79 -12.05 -2.59
C GLN A 31 1.32 -13.32 -1.93
N GLN A 32 2.53 -13.28 -1.39
CA GLN A 32 3.13 -14.41 -0.70
C GLN A 32 2.81 -14.44 0.80
N MET A 33 2.18 -13.41 1.33
CA MET A 33 1.89 -13.33 2.76
C MET A 33 0.55 -13.99 3.08
N ASP A 34 0.55 -14.76 4.18
CA ASP A 34 -0.67 -15.41 4.65
C ASP A 34 -1.71 -14.37 5.06
N GLY A 35 -2.95 -14.59 4.64
CA GLY A 35 -4.05 -13.71 5.00
C GLY A 35 -4.20 -12.48 4.12
N PHE A 36 -3.37 -12.33 3.12
CA PHE A 36 -3.54 -11.25 2.15
C PHE A 36 -4.77 -11.50 1.28
N VAL A 37 -5.62 -10.48 1.12
CA VAL A 37 -6.86 -10.59 0.36
C VAL A 37 -6.78 -9.80 -0.95
N GLN A 38 -6.45 -8.51 -0.85
CA GLN A 38 -6.56 -7.62 -2.00
C GLN A 38 -5.74 -6.36 -1.78
N PHE A 39 -5.24 -5.79 -2.86
CA PHE A 39 -4.51 -4.53 -2.83
C PHE A 39 -5.10 -3.56 -3.86
N ILE A 40 -5.35 -2.33 -3.43
CA ILE A 40 -5.83 -1.27 -4.30
C ILE A 40 -4.85 -0.10 -4.20
N ALA A 41 -4.36 0.35 -5.35
CA ALA A 41 -3.52 1.53 -5.42
C ALA A 41 -4.32 2.66 -6.05
N LEU A 42 -4.39 3.77 -5.38
CA LEU A 42 -5.09 4.97 -5.84
C LEU A 42 -4.07 6.08 -6.04
N SER A 43 -4.23 6.85 -7.10
CA SER A 43 -3.28 7.92 -7.40
C SER A 43 -3.96 9.14 -7.96
N ASP A 44 -3.37 10.31 -7.66
CA ASP A 44 -3.74 11.58 -8.27
C ASP A 44 -2.48 12.18 -8.87
N LYS A 45 -2.39 12.15 -10.18
CA LYS A 45 -1.20 12.61 -10.90
C LYS A 45 -0.98 14.13 -10.81
N GLN A 46 -2.03 14.88 -10.54
CA GLN A 46 -1.92 16.33 -10.44
C GLN A 46 -1.27 16.76 -9.13
N SER A 47 -1.66 16.12 -8.03
CA SER A 47 -1.16 16.47 -6.71
C SER A 47 0.03 15.63 -6.27
N GLY A 48 0.24 14.47 -6.90
CA GLY A 48 1.27 13.52 -6.47
C GLY A 48 0.86 12.67 -5.29
N LYS A 49 -0.42 12.66 -4.94
CA LYS A 49 -0.92 11.84 -3.82
C LYS A 49 -1.12 10.40 -4.24
N LEU A 50 -0.73 9.49 -3.37
CA LEU A 50 -0.86 8.05 -3.57
C LEU A 50 -1.45 7.42 -2.32
N LEU A 51 -2.37 6.47 -2.51
CA LEU A 51 -2.92 5.68 -1.42
C LEU A 51 -2.76 4.21 -1.77
N GLY A 52 -2.21 3.43 -0.85
CA GLY A 52 -2.19 1.99 -0.96
C GLY A 52 -3.13 1.40 0.07
N VAL A 53 -4.09 0.60 -0.36
CA VAL A 53 -5.03 -0.06 0.54
C VAL A 53 -4.83 -1.57 0.43
N ALA A 54 -4.32 -2.18 1.49
CA ALA A 54 -4.13 -3.62 1.57
C ALA A 54 -5.21 -4.21 2.47
N LEU A 55 -5.93 -5.20 1.97
CA LEU A 55 -6.97 -5.91 2.72
C LEU A 55 -6.41 -7.23 3.22
N TRP A 56 -6.70 -7.54 4.48
CA TRP A 56 -6.19 -8.71 5.20
C TRP A 56 -7.34 -9.46 5.85
N GLU A 57 -7.23 -10.78 5.94
CA GLU A 57 -8.24 -11.61 6.58
C GLU A 57 -8.44 -11.26 8.05
N ASN A 58 -7.33 -10.90 8.74
CA ASN A 58 -7.36 -10.58 10.15
C ASN A 58 -6.25 -9.59 10.51
N GLU A 59 -6.31 -9.09 11.74
CA GLU A 59 -5.35 -8.10 12.23
C GLU A 59 -3.92 -8.63 12.32
N GLY A 60 -3.77 -9.90 12.67
CA GLY A 60 -2.44 -10.52 12.77
C GLY A 60 -1.71 -10.54 11.43
N ALA A 61 -2.42 -10.85 10.36
CA ALA A 61 -1.85 -10.82 9.02
C ALA A 61 -1.41 -9.40 8.63
N MET A 62 -2.21 -8.41 8.98
CA MET A 62 -1.89 -7.00 8.72
C MET A 62 -0.63 -6.57 9.45
N GLN A 63 -0.45 -7.00 10.70
CA GLN A 63 0.73 -6.66 11.50
C GLN A 63 2.01 -7.24 10.89
N SER A 64 1.92 -8.39 10.25
CA SER A 64 3.06 -9.00 9.56
C SER A 64 3.58 -8.10 8.45
N LEU A 65 2.67 -7.42 7.74
CA LEU A 65 3.09 -6.46 6.72
C LEU A 65 3.83 -5.28 7.32
N GLU A 66 3.41 -4.79 8.47
CA GLU A 66 4.08 -3.68 9.12
C GLU A 66 5.54 -3.99 9.41
N GLU A 67 5.85 -5.23 9.80
CA GLU A 67 7.22 -5.66 9.99
C GLU A 67 8.02 -5.65 8.70
N VAL A 68 7.43 -6.13 7.60
CA VAL A 68 8.08 -6.13 6.29
C VAL A 68 8.33 -4.71 5.81
N LEU A 69 7.34 -3.83 5.94
CA LEU A 69 7.47 -2.43 5.53
C LEU A 69 8.52 -1.69 6.36
N SER A 70 8.63 -2.02 7.63
CA SER A 70 9.66 -1.46 8.51
C SER A 70 11.06 -1.73 7.97
N ARG A 71 11.29 -2.94 7.46
CA ARG A 71 12.59 -3.32 6.90
C ARG A 71 12.87 -2.67 5.54
N THR A 72 11.82 -2.40 4.75
CA THR A 72 11.96 -1.91 3.39
C THR A 72 11.60 -0.43 3.23
N ARG A 73 11.30 0.25 4.32
CA ARG A 73 10.83 1.64 4.30
C ARG A 73 11.77 2.57 3.53
N GLY A 74 13.06 2.46 3.74
CA GLY A 74 14.05 3.24 3.02
C GLY A 74 14.05 2.96 1.52
N GLY A 75 13.82 1.69 1.15
CA GLY A 75 13.75 1.28 -0.24
C GLY A 75 12.47 1.74 -0.94
N ILE A 76 11.39 1.92 -0.20
CA ILE A 76 10.12 2.38 -0.76
C ILE A 76 10.13 3.89 -0.98
N SER A 77 10.50 4.64 0.04
CA SER A 77 10.46 6.11 -0.01
C SER A 77 11.54 6.70 -0.90
N HIS A 78 12.75 6.17 -0.81
CA HIS A 78 13.91 6.76 -1.46
C HIS A 78 13.86 6.70 -2.99
N PRO A 79 13.59 5.53 -3.63
CA PRO A 79 13.54 5.47 -5.09
C PRO A 79 12.40 6.29 -5.69
N LEU A 80 11.34 6.54 -4.93
CA LEU A 80 10.17 7.26 -5.43
C LEU A 80 10.32 8.78 -5.34
N GLY A 81 11.34 9.24 -4.63
CA GLY A 81 11.49 10.67 -4.37
C GLY A 81 10.34 11.23 -3.55
N GLY A 82 9.63 10.35 -2.84
CA GLY A 82 8.48 10.70 -2.03
C GLY A 82 8.63 10.17 -0.62
N ALA A 83 7.61 10.39 0.20
CA ALA A 83 7.61 9.97 1.58
C ALA A 83 6.28 9.37 1.98
N VAL A 84 6.32 8.41 2.91
CA VAL A 84 5.13 7.94 3.59
C VAL A 84 4.70 9.03 4.57
N VAL A 85 3.52 9.61 4.35
CA VAL A 85 3.02 10.70 5.17
C VAL A 85 2.01 10.25 6.22
N GLY A 86 1.56 9.01 6.15
CA GLY A 86 0.66 8.47 7.16
C GLY A 86 0.29 7.02 6.87
N ALA A 87 -0.14 6.32 7.91
CA ALA A 87 -0.65 4.97 7.82
C ALA A 87 -1.82 4.84 8.80
N GLU A 88 -2.92 4.24 8.34
CA GLU A 88 -4.11 4.06 9.15
C GLU A 88 -4.60 2.62 9.00
N ASN A 89 -5.14 2.08 10.07
CA ASN A 89 -5.65 0.71 10.09
C ASN A 89 -7.12 0.74 10.48
N TYR A 90 -7.93 -0.02 9.75
CA TYR A 90 -9.37 -0.05 9.95
C TYR A 90 -9.90 -1.47 9.86
N ALA A 91 -10.96 -1.75 10.62
CA ALA A 91 -11.76 -2.93 10.36
C ALA A 91 -12.66 -2.64 9.16
N VAL A 92 -12.76 -3.60 8.25
CA VAL A 92 -13.63 -3.44 7.09
C VAL A 92 -15.08 -3.66 7.53
N SER A 93 -15.90 -2.64 7.39
CA SER A 93 -17.32 -2.72 7.76
C SER A 93 -18.16 -3.29 6.63
N ILE A 94 -17.89 -2.88 5.40
CA ILE A 94 -18.61 -3.36 4.22
C ILE A 94 -17.63 -3.48 3.07
N LEU A 95 -17.65 -4.64 2.42
CA LEU A 95 -16.96 -4.84 1.16
C LEU A 95 -17.95 -5.51 0.22
N GLU A 96 -18.42 -4.78 -0.78
CA GLU A 96 -19.34 -5.30 -1.77
C GLU A 96 -18.68 -5.23 -3.13
N VAL A 97 -18.70 -6.36 -3.85
CA VAL A 97 -18.12 -6.44 -5.18
C VAL A 97 -19.24 -6.65 -6.19
N SER A 98 -19.36 -5.72 -7.11
CA SER A 98 -20.32 -5.81 -8.20
C SER A 98 -19.78 -6.77 -9.27
N SER A 99 -20.63 -7.68 -9.72
CA SER A 99 -20.25 -8.67 -10.73
C SER A 99 -20.91 -8.41 -12.08
#